data_995bbfd8454e7c14a266991c0b5dc361
#
_entry.id   995bbfd8454e7c14a266991c0b5dc361
#
_cell.length_a   1.000
_cell.length_b   1.000
_cell.length_c   1.000
_cell.angle_alpha   90.00
_cell.angle_beta   90.00
_cell.angle_gamma   90.00
#
_symmetry.space_group_name_H-M   'P 1'
#
loop_
_entity.id
_entity.type
_entity.pdbx_description
1 polymer ?
#
loop_
_entity_poly.entity_id
_entity_poly.type
_entity_poly.pdbx_seq_one_letter_code
_entity_poly.pdbx_strand_id
1 'polypeptide(L)'
;MVAIALCAGLAVKVLDAPHSFPSRVNPQPTGPPVVPGRTLRAALAAAVTFDPKPGAVDVALDGRVVVNANAGRLTSVRATTTTNWPLFGTLSTSGKRWQSNGPLVPGISYQVTATVSGSAGVAAKSTSTFRTLTPVATVTATVFPDGLTVGVAQPIVIRFNHFITTAAARTAVLQRFTVTESPPVPGGWHWFNNRELHLRPQMFWPVGEKVTVTSDLNGWNAGNGMWGEGTTRAQFTIGNAHVAVANLATHQMAVTDNGRLIATYPFSGGRDMYPTMNGVHIVLDRESVVHMVSSTNGIPVNSPDGYDELVYYDVHITDSGEYVHAAPWSVDSQGRSNVSHGCINLSPGDALAFFGFSRVGDVVWVVGGPRPPERGDHGVMDWETKWNDWTPAVVHNMFPPPAVKTRAPASRTPPRHAR
;
A
#
# COMPACT_ATOMS: atom_id res chain seq x y z
N MET A 1 16.90 22.30 -72.08
CA MET A 1 17.80 22.24 -73.21
C MET A 1 18.13 20.76 -73.41
N VAL A 2 17.42 20.05 -74.37
CA VAL A 2 17.90 19.81 -75.73
C VAL A 2 19.21 18.98 -75.69
N ALA A 3 19.31 17.79 -76.32
CA ALA A 3 18.82 17.27 -77.60
C ALA A 3 18.92 15.73 -77.60
N ILE A 4 18.00 15.05 -78.03
CA ILE A 4 17.71 14.23 -79.22
C ILE A 4 18.89 14.01 -80.15
N ALA A 5 19.24 12.76 -80.47
CA ALA A 5 19.74 12.34 -81.71
C ALA A 5 19.28 10.91 -82.04
N LEU A 6 18.42 10.82 -83.02
CA LEU A 6 18.08 9.68 -83.83
C LEU A 6 19.24 9.35 -84.83
N CYS A 7 19.46 8.07 -85.07
CA CYS A 7 19.89 7.66 -86.44
C CYS A 7 19.35 6.27 -86.73
N ALA A 8 18.72 6.24 -87.91
CA ALA A 8 18.06 5.11 -88.55
C ALA A 8 19.01 4.33 -89.48
N GLY A 9 18.61 3.11 -89.72
CA GLY A 9 18.75 2.54 -91.12
C GLY A 9 19.80 1.48 -91.33
N LEU A 10 19.48 0.27 -91.55
CA LEU A 10 19.37 -0.34 -92.87
C LEU A 10 19.12 -1.84 -92.76
N ALA A 11 18.11 -2.27 -93.47
CA ALA A 11 17.78 -3.66 -93.63
C ALA A 11 18.67 -4.28 -94.72
N VAL A 12 19.16 -5.51 -94.49
CA VAL A 12 19.60 -6.41 -95.56
C VAL A 12 18.95 -7.78 -95.35
N LYS A 13 18.14 -8.17 -96.26
CA LYS A 13 17.53 -9.49 -96.43
C LYS A 13 18.56 -10.42 -97.03
N VAL A 14 18.85 -11.56 -96.46
CA VAL A 14 19.42 -12.71 -97.18
C VAL A 14 18.61 -13.95 -96.76
N LEU A 15 18.13 -14.63 -97.78
CA LEU A 15 17.39 -15.91 -97.72
C LEU A 15 18.39 -17.06 -97.50
N ASP A 16 17.95 -18.08 -96.85
CA ASP A 16 17.86 -19.49 -97.15
C ASP A 16 18.41 -20.49 -96.14
N ALA A 17 17.53 -21.37 -95.92
CA ALA A 17 17.59 -22.85 -95.73
C ALA A 17 17.82 -23.43 -94.33
N PRO A 18 17.06 -24.48 -94.02
CA PRO A 18 16.88 -25.01 -92.65
C PRO A 18 17.93 -26.07 -92.35
N HIS A 19 18.68 -25.87 -91.27
CA HIS A 19 19.39 -26.94 -90.60
C HIS A 19 18.80 -27.13 -89.20
N SER A 20 18.11 -28.23 -89.07
CA SER A 20 17.61 -28.74 -87.78
C SER A 20 18.78 -29.17 -86.86
N PHE A 21 19.05 -28.38 -85.88
CA PHE A 21 19.88 -28.79 -84.71
C PHE A 21 19.01 -29.32 -83.58
N PRO A 22 19.40 -30.40 -82.85
CA PRO A 22 18.65 -30.91 -81.77
C PRO A 22 18.66 -29.90 -80.59
N SER A 23 17.51 -29.55 -80.09
CA SER A 23 17.33 -28.71 -78.90
C SER A 23 18.12 -29.29 -77.76
N ARG A 24 19.17 -28.60 -77.29
CA ARG A 24 19.77 -28.84 -75.99
C ARG A 24 18.72 -28.38 -74.95
N VAL A 25 18.15 -29.33 -74.27
CA VAL A 25 17.41 -29.10 -73.03
C VAL A 25 18.42 -28.56 -72.01
N ASN A 26 18.30 -27.26 -71.69
CA ASN A 26 19.07 -26.63 -70.65
C ASN A 26 18.51 -27.18 -69.32
N PRO A 27 19.29 -27.87 -68.50
CA PRO A 27 18.77 -28.30 -67.15
C PRO A 27 18.47 -27.04 -66.37
N GLN A 28 17.18 -26.88 -65.97
CA GLN A 28 16.81 -25.89 -64.95
C GLN A 28 17.69 -26.12 -63.71
N PRO A 29 18.24 -25.07 -63.11
CA PRO A 29 18.94 -25.21 -61.85
C PRO A 29 17.93 -25.72 -60.82
N THR A 30 18.07 -26.99 -60.47
CA THR A 30 17.38 -27.58 -59.33
C THR A 30 17.97 -26.89 -58.12
N GLY A 31 17.17 -26.01 -57.50
CA GLY A 31 17.51 -25.44 -56.18
C GLY A 31 17.88 -26.56 -55.21
N PRO A 32 18.66 -26.25 -54.18
CA PRO A 32 19.11 -27.28 -53.24
C PRO A 32 17.90 -28.05 -52.69
N PRO A 33 17.98 -29.39 -52.52
CA PRO A 33 16.86 -30.21 -52.14
C PRO A 33 16.30 -29.69 -50.79
N VAL A 34 15.01 -29.33 -50.78
CA VAL A 34 14.31 -28.91 -49.58
C VAL A 34 14.19 -30.15 -48.68
N VAL A 35 14.96 -30.17 -47.58
CA VAL A 35 14.92 -31.25 -46.58
C VAL A 35 13.59 -31.11 -45.81
N PRO A 36 12.65 -32.05 -45.92
CA PRO A 36 11.31 -31.91 -45.32
C PRO A 36 11.31 -31.56 -43.83
N GLY A 37 12.26 -32.08 -43.06
CA GLY A 37 12.43 -31.78 -41.67
C GLY A 37 12.89 -30.35 -41.37
N ARG A 38 13.62 -29.70 -42.27
CA ARG A 38 14.05 -28.29 -42.11
C ARG A 38 12.88 -27.32 -42.29
N THR A 39 12.04 -27.58 -43.27
CA THR A 39 10.83 -26.80 -43.56
C THR A 39 9.81 -26.91 -42.39
N LEU A 40 9.61 -28.13 -41.88
CA LEU A 40 8.71 -28.34 -40.75
C LEU A 40 9.21 -27.67 -39.46
N ARG A 41 10.52 -27.71 -39.17
CA ARG A 41 11.10 -27.00 -38.02
C ARG A 41 10.90 -25.48 -38.11
N ALA A 42 11.12 -24.90 -39.31
CA ALA A 42 10.89 -23.47 -39.52
C ALA A 42 9.42 -23.08 -39.33
N ALA A 43 8.48 -23.90 -39.83
CA ALA A 43 7.05 -23.69 -39.66
C ALA A 43 6.62 -23.79 -38.19
N LEU A 44 7.14 -24.76 -37.44
CA LEU A 44 6.88 -24.90 -36.00
C LEU A 44 7.42 -23.71 -35.20
N ALA A 45 8.66 -23.25 -35.50
CA ALA A 45 9.23 -22.10 -34.83
C ALA A 45 8.41 -20.82 -35.10
N ALA A 46 7.97 -20.63 -36.37
CA ALA A 46 7.14 -19.49 -36.77
C ALA A 46 5.72 -19.52 -36.16
N ALA A 47 5.24 -20.69 -35.75
CA ALA A 47 3.94 -20.84 -35.08
C ALA A 47 3.97 -20.48 -33.58
N VAL A 48 5.13 -20.15 -33.03
CA VAL A 48 5.25 -19.67 -31.65
C VAL A 48 5.08 -18.14 -31.64
N THR A 49 4.15 -17.67 -30.78
CA THR A 49 3.95 -16.24 -30.60
C THR A 49 4.34 -15.84 -29.18
N PHE A 50 4.83 -14.61 -29.04
CA PHE A 50 5.28 -14.03 -27.78
C PHE A 50 4.51 -12.74 -27.52
N ASP A 51 4.17 -12.57 -26.25
CA ASP A 51 3.68 -11.30 -25.70
C ASP A 51 4.46 -11.05 -24.39
N PRO A 52 5.29 -9.99 -24.31
CA PRO A 52 5.50 -8.91 -25.28
C PRO A 52 6.07 -9.40 -26.63
N LYS A 53 5.78 -8.62 -27.69
CA LYS A 53 6.31 -8.92 -29.04
C LYS A 53 7.84 -8.88 -29.05
N PRO A 54 8.49 -9.64 -29.95
CA PRO A 54 9.94 -9.57 -30.11
C PRO A 54 10.42 -8.13 -30.35
N GLY A 55 11.44 -7.69 -29.62
CA GLY A 55 12.00 -6.34 -29.71
C GLY A 55 11.20 -5.25 -28.99
N ALA A 56 10.14 -5.58 -28.29
CA ALA A 56 9.37 -4.59 -27.51
C ALA A 56 10.26 -3.90 -26.48
N VAL A 57 10.10 -2.60 -26.34
CA VAL A 57 10.75 -1.75 -25.33
C VAL A 57 9.67 -1.12 -24.44
N ASP A 58 10.09 -0.60 -23.29
CA ASP A 58 9.22 0.04 -22.30
C ASP A 58 8.02 -0.81 -21.87
N VAL A 59 8.24 -2.14 -21.80
CA VAL A 59 7.21 -3.09 -21.36
C VAL A 59 6.85 -2.83 -19.92
N ALA A 60 5.55 -2.71 -19.62
CA ALA A 60 5.04 -2.45 -18.28
C ALA A 60 5.39 -3.58 -17.29
N LEU A 61 5.66 -3.22 -16.04
CA LEU A 61 6.16 -4.15 -15.02
C LEU A 61 5.08 -5.10 -14.48
N ASP A 62 3.81 -4.70 -14.55
CA ASP A 62 2.64 -5.52 -14.18
C ASP A 62 2.24 -6.52 -15.28
N GLY A 63 2.84 -6.41 -16.47
CA GLY A 63 2.61 -7.29 -17.60
C GLY A 63 3.00 -8.74 -17.30
N ARG A 64 2.36 -9.66 -18.04
CA ARG A 64 2.74 -11.08 -18.01
C ARG A 64 3.39 -11.44 -19.34
N VAL A 65 4.48 -12.19 -19.26
CA VAL A 65 5.05 -12.79 -20.47
C VAL A 65 4.22 -14.00 -20.85
N VAL A 66 3.73 -14.03 -22.08
CA VAL A 66 2.91 -15.13 -22.59
C VAL A 66 3.58 -15.71 -23.84
N VAL A 67 3.63 -17.03 -23.89
CA VAL A 67 4.10 -17.78 -25.06
C VAL A 67 2.99 -18.73 -25.50
N ASN A 68 2.57 -18.64 -26.77
CA ASN A 68 1.58 -19.55 -27.32
C ASN A 68 2.17 -20.38 -28.49
N ALA A 69 1.77 -21.65 -28.57
CA ALA A 69 2.06 -22.52 -29.71
C ALA A 69 0.78 -22.69 -30.57
N ASN A 70 0.71 -22.00 -31.69
CA ASN A 70 -0.38 -22.10 -32.64
C ASN A 70 -0.35 -23.45 -33.40
N ALA A 71 0.85 -24.04 -33.53
CA ALA A 71 1.05 -25.41 -34.02
C ALA A 71 1.98 -26.17 -33.07
N GLY A 72 1.80 -27.50 -32.97
CA GLY A 72 2.55 -28.33 -32.02
C GLY A 72 2.20 -28.06 -30.55
N ARG A 73 3.11 -28.40 -29.63
CA ARG A 73 2.98 -28.20 -28.17
C ARG A 73 4.29 -27.66 -27.61
N LEU A 74 4.22 -26.70 -26.72
CA LEU A 74 5.36 -26.25 -25.92
C LEU A 74 5.79 -27.41 -25.03
N THR A 75 7.07 -27.74 -25.07
CA THR A 75 7.70 -28.74 -24.21
C THR A 75 8.51 -28.11 -23.10
N SER A 76 9.05 -26.90 -23.37
CA SER A 76 9.71 -26.07 -22.37
C SER A 76 9.66 -24.60 -22.78
N VAL A 77 9.59 -23.71 -21.76
CA VAL A 77 9.84 -22.29 -21.93
C VAL A 77 10.83 -21.87 -20.86
N ARG A 78 11.89 -21.22 -21.27
CA ARG A 78 12.87 -20.61 -20.39
C ARG A 78 12.84 -19.10 -20.64
N ALA A 79 12.52 -18.33 -19.61
CA ALA A 79 12.62 -16.89 -19.62
C ALA A 79 13.65 -16.45 -18.59
N THR A 80 14.60 -15.61 -18.98
CA THR A 80 15.66 -15.09 -18.10
C THR A 80 15.93 -13.65 -18.42
N THR A 81 16.42 -12.91 -17.43
CA THR A 81 17.02 -11.59 -17.65
C THR A 81 18.39 -11.74 -18.31
N THR A 82 18.97 -10.64 -18.80
CA THR A 82 20.35 -10.59 -19.31
C THR A 82 21.39 -10.95 -18.27
N THR A 83 21.06 -10.89 -16.98
CA THR A 83 21.91 -11.33 -15.86
C THR A 83 21.60 -12.76 -15.42
N ASN A 84 20.89 -13.54 -16.25
CA ASN A 84 20.50 -14.94 -16.01
C ASN A 84 19.53 -15.19 -14.84
N TRP A 85 18.88 -14.19 -14.28
CA TRP A 85 17.82 -14.40 -13.30
C TRP A 85 16.58 -15.00 -13.99
N PRO A 86 16.05 -16.11 -13.47
CA PRO A 86 14.91 -16.78 -14.08
C PRO A 86 13.60 -16.00 -13.84
N LEU A 87 12.78 -15.93 -14.86
CA LEU A 87 11.36 -15.57 -14.76
C LEU A 87 10.55 -16.87 -14.79
N PHE A 88 9.99 -17.24 -13.66
CA PHE A 88 9.18 -18.45 -13.53
C PHE A 88 7.80 -18.26 -14.16
N GLY A 89 7.24 -19.35 -14.65
CA GLY A 89 5.91 -19.35 -15.24
C GLY A 89 5.31 -20.75 -15.30
N THR A 90 4.04 -20.80 -15.66
CA THR A 90 3.24 -22.02 -15.70
C THR A 90 2.90 -22.40 -17.12
N LEU A 91 3.19 -23.66 -17.49
CA LEU A 91 2.78 -24.26 -18.74
C LEU A 91 1.39 -24.89 -18.60
N SER A 92 0.50 -24.59 -19.51
CA SER A 92 -0.84 -25.21 -19.55
C SER A 92 -0.74 -26.72 -19.77
N THR A 93 -1.71 -27.47 -19.26
CA THR A 93 -1.79 -28.95 -19.44
C THR A 93 -1.88 -29.36 -20.90
N SER A 94 -2.48 -28.52 -21.74
CA SER A 94 -2.52 -28.72 -23.20
C SER A 94 -1.17 -28.49 -23.88
N GLY A 95 -0.20 -27.85 -23.22
CA GLY A 95 1.05 -27.42 -23.80
C GLY A 95 0.92 -26.30 -24.84
N LYS A 96 -0.23 -25.63 -24.91
CA LYS A 96 -0.49 -24.58 -25.90
C LYS A 96 -0.08 -23.19 -25.44
N ARG A 97 0.00 -22.97 -24.12
CA ARG A 97 0.27 -21.67 -23.53
C ARG A 97 1.19 -21.80 -22.33
N TRP A 98 2.16 -20.92 -22.24
CA TRP A 98 2.95 -20.66 -21.05
C TRP A 98 2.75 -19.20 -20.64
N GLN A 99 2.72 -18.92 -19.33
CA GLN A 99 2.58 -17.58 -18.80
C GLN A 99 3.44 -17.40 -17.56
N SER A 100 4.10 -16.23 -17.43
CA SER A 100 4.89 -15.88 -16.24
C SER A 100 4.00 -15.70 -14.99
N ASN A 101 4.55 -16.06 -13.83
CA ASN A 101 3.81 -16.03 -12.55
C ASN A 101 3.91 -14.67 -11.83
N GLY A 102 4.99 -13.91 -12.02
CA GLY A 102 5.29 -12.68 -11.27
C GLY A 102 5.39 -11.43 -12.15
N PRO A 103 5.53 -10.28 -11.53
CA PRO A 103 5.83 -9.02 -12.20
C PRO A 103 7.23 -9.06 -12.83
N LEU A 104 7.50 -8.09 -13.70
CA LEU A 104 8.79 -7.96 -14.38
C LEU A 104 9.72 -7.03 -13.59
N VAL A 105 11.01 -7.30 -13.65
CA VAL A 105 12.05 -6.44 -13.07
C VAL A 105 12.21 -5.19 -13.95
N PRO A 106 12.31 -4.00 -13.37
CA PRO A 106 12.42 -2.75 -14.13
C PRO A 106 13.74 -2.59 -14.86
N GLY A 107 13.71 -1.91 -16.00
CA GLY A 107 14.87 -1.42 -16.74
C GLY A 107 15.79 -2.49 -17.33
N ILE A 108 15.35 -3.76 -17.40
CA ILE A 108 16.18 -4.88 -17.82
C ILE A 108 15.65 -5.56 -19.08
N SER A 109 16.54 -6.18 -19.84
CA SER A 109 16.15 -6.99 -20.98
C SER A 109 15.93 -8.45 -20.59
N TYR A 110 14.91 -9.04 -21.18
CA TYR A 110 14.57 -10.45 -21.02
C TYR A 110 14.81 -11.20 -22.34
N GLN A 111 15.24 -12.45 -22.20
CA GLN A 111 15.27 -13.43 -23.29
C GLN A 111 14.31 -14.57 -22.95
N VAL A 112 13.42 -14.88 -23.88
CA VAL A 112 12.43 -15.96 -23.74
C VAL A 112 12.68 -16.97 -24.84
N THR A 113 13.05 -18.21 -24.49
CA THR A 113 13.26 -19.30 -25.43
C THR A 113 12.21 -20.37 -25.21
N ALA A 114 11.42 -20.64 -26.24
CA ALA A 114 10.40 -21.68 -26.25
C ALA A 114 10.87 -22.86 -27.12
N THR A 115 10.68 -24.08 -26.62
CA THR A 115 10.83 -25.32 -27.41
C THR A 115 9.43 -25.85 -27.70
N VAL A 116 9.15 -26.06 -28.97
CA VAL A 116 7.87 -26.59 -29.47
C VAL A 116 8.11 -27.93 -30.18
N SER A 117 7.25 -28.91 -29.92
CA SER A 117 7.26 -30.23 -30.58
C SER A 117 6.01 -30.38 -31.44
N GLY A 118 6.23 -30.81 -32.68
CA GLY A 118 5.16 -31.16 -33.62
C GLY A 118 4.89 -32.66 -33.71
N SER A 119 4.03 -33.04 -34.66
CA SER A 119 3.85 -34.44 -35.06
C SER A 119 5.17 -35.03 -35.58
N ALA A 120 5.34 -36.33 -35.50
CA ALA A 120 6.56 -37.05 -35.92
C ALA A 120 7.86 -36.69 -35.14
N GLY A 121 7.74 -36.19 -33.88
CA GLY A 121 8.90 -35.96 -33.04
C GLY A 121 9.81 -34.78 -33.44
N VAL A 122 9.41 -33.98 -34.43
CA VAL A 122 10.18 -32.82 -34.83
C VAL A 122 10.05 -31.71 -33.79
N ALA A 123 11.18 -31.24 -33.25
CA ALA A 123 11.23 -30.13 -32.31
C ALA A 123 11.89 -28.88 -32.94
N ALA A 124 11.39 -27.70 -32.56
CA ALA A 124 11.91 -26.42 -32.96
C ALA A 124 12.09 -25.50 -31.74
N LYS A 125 13.02 -24.54 -31.85
CA LYS A 125 13.20 -23.47 -30.85
C LYS A 125 12.83 -22.14 -31.47
N SER A 126 12.15 -21.29 -30.70
CA SER A 126 11.89 -19.90 -31.03
C SER A 126 12.31 -19.03 -29.88
N THR A 127 12.94 -17.89 -30.15
CA THR A 127 13.47 -16.98 -29.14
C THR A 127 12.95 -15.58 -29.38
N SER A 128 12.58 -14.90 -28.30
CA SER A 128 12.18 -13.51 -28.28
C SER A 128 12.98 -12.74 -27.23
N THR A 129 13.23 -11.48 -27.47
CA THR A 129 13.79 -10.55 -26.50
C THR A 129 12.88 -9.35 -26.36
N PHE A 130 12.82 -8.77 -25.18
CA PHE A 130 12.13 -7.49 -24.91
C PHE A 130 12.82 -6.78 -23.76
N ARG A 131 12.55 -5.48 -23.60
CA ARG A 131 13.08 -4.66 -22.49
C ARG A 131 11.94 -4.02 -21.72
N THR A 132 12.01 -4.09 -20.41
CA THR A 132 11.06 -3.43 -19.51
C THR A 132 11.36 -1.93 -19.40
N LEU A 133 10.33 -1.16 -19.04
CA LEU A 133 10.46 0.26 -18.74
C LEU A 133 11.39 0.48 -17.55
N THR A 134 12.00 1.67 -17.50
CA THR A 134 12.69 2.17 -16.33
C THR A 134 11.76 3.15 -15.62
N PRO A 135 11.36 2.92 -14.36
CA PRO A 135 10.53 3.84 -13.60
C PRO A 135 11.15 5.23 -13.45
N VAL A 136 10.31 6.26 -13.42
CA VAL A 136 10.73 7.63 -13.04
C VAL A 136 11.18 7.65 -11.58
N ALA A 137 10.48 6.90 -10.72
CA ALA A 137 10.84 6.69 -9.33
C ALA A 137 10.28 5.35 -8.82
N THR A 138 10.91 4.84 -7.77
CA THR A 138 10.50 3.61 -7.09
C THR A 138 9.72 3.97 -5.83
N VAL A 139 8.53 3.38 -5.66
CA VAL A 139 7.68 3.56 -4.50
C VAL A 139 7.84 2.38 -3.55
N THR A 140 8.23 2.70 -2.33
CA THR A 140 8.28 1.75 -1.20
C THR A 140 7.32 2.18 -0.11
N ALA A 141 6.98 1.27 0.80
CA ALA A 141 6.12 1.55 1.95
C ALA A 141 6.74 1.01 3.24
N THR A 142 6.50 1.74 4.33
CA THR A 142 6.71 1.27 5.70
C THR A 142 5.36 1.01 6.34
N VAL A 143 5.32 0.09 7.31
CA VAL A 143 4.13 -0.29 8.07
C VAL A 143 4.40 -0.02 9.54
N PHE A 144 3.47 0.67 10.19
CA PHE A 144 3.47 0.87 11.63
C PHE A 144 2.09 0.46 12.18
N PRO A 145 2.04 -0.20 13.37
CA PRO A 145 3.13 -0.62 14.23
C PRO A 145 3.80 -1.91 13.75
N ASP A 146 5.05 -2.14 14.17
CA ASP A 146 5.79 -3.39 13.96
C ASP A 146 6.57 -3.78 15.22
N GLY A 147 6.51 -5.05 15.62
CA GLY A 147 7.20 -5.59 16.78
C GLY A 147 6.67 -5.12 18.14
N LEU A 148 5.60 -4.35 18.18
CA LEU A 148 5.12 -3.65 19.37
C LEU A 148 3.87 -4.33 19.99
N THR A 149 3.64 -4.04 21.28
CA THR A 149 2.33 -4.13 21.91
C THR A 149 1.76 -2.72 21.99
N VAL A 150 0.61 -2.49 21.35
CA VAL A 150 -0.02 -1.18 21.22
C VAL A 150 -1.41 -1.13 21.87
N GLY A 151 -1.94 0.06 22.08
CA GLY A 151 -3.29 0.27 22.60
C GLY A 151 -4.39 -0.11 21.61
N VAL A 152 -5.59 -0.23 22.12
CA VAL A 152 -6.78 -0.70 21.36
C VAL A 152 -7.21 0.24 20.22
N ALA A 153 -6.75 1.49 20.23
CA ALA A 153 -7.11 2.47 19.22
C ALA A 153 -6.04 2.66 18.14
N GLN A 154 -4.93 1.91 18.16
CA GLN A 154 -3.85 2.06 17.20
C GLN A 154 -4.30 1.69 15.77
N PRO A 155 -4.31 2.60 14.80
CA PRO A 155 -4.50 2.26 13.40
C PRO A 155 -3.26 1.56 12.83
N ILE A 156 -3.44 0.75 11.79
CA ILE A 156 -2.33 0.37 10.91
C ILE A 156 -2.04 1.56 10.01
N VAL A 157 -0.81 2.04 10.02
CA VAL A 157 -0.36 3.19 9.23
C VAL A 157 0.63 2.72 8.18
N ILE A 158 0.30 2.94 6.92
CA ILE A 158 1.17 2.69 5.78
C ILE A 158 1.71 4.03 5.28
N ARG A 159 3.03 4.22 5.32
CA ARG A 159 3.68 5.43 4.80
C ARG A 159 4.47 5.12 3.54
N PHE A 160 4.13 5.81 2.45
CA PHE A 160 4.85 5.72 1.19
C PHE A 160 5.96 6.77 1.12
N ASN A 161 7.08 6.43 0.47
CA ASN A 161 8.19 7.38 0.24
C ASN A 161 7.85 8.46 -0.80
N HIS A 162 6.80 8.30 -1.61
CA HIS A 162 6.31 9.24 -2.61
C HIS A 162 4.81 9.52 -2.47
N PHE A 163 4.34 10.66 -3.01
CA PHE A 163 2.92 11.01 -3.06
C PHE A 163 2.17 10.14 -4.07
N ILE A 164 1.10 9.50 -3.63
CA ILE A 164 0.20 8.71 -4.46
C ILE A 164 -1.04 9.56 -4.76
N THR A 165 -1.10 10.13 -5.95
CA THR A 165 -2.09 11.17 -6.28
C THR A 165 -3.19 10.70 -7.23
N THR A 166 -2.98 9.60 -7.98
CA THR A 166 -3.99 9.11 -8.93
C THR A 166 -4.98 8.17 -8.25
N ALA A 167 -6.28 8.34 -8.53
CA ALA A 167 -7.33 7.49 -7.96
C ALA A 167 -7.13 6.01 -8.31
N ALA A 168 -6.67 5.71 -9.53
CA ALA A 168 -6.38 4.34 -9.95
C ALA A 168 -5.28 3.68 -9.11
N ALA A 169 -4.17 4.39 -8.87
CA ALA A 169 -3.08 3.88 -8.04
C ALA A 169 -3.51 3.68 -6.59
N ARG A 170 -4.27 4.64 -6.02
CA ARG A 170 -4.84 4.57 -4.67
C ARG A 170 -5.75 3.36 -4.48
N THR A 171 -6.58 3.05 -5.47
CA THR A 171 -7.46 1.87 -5.42
C THR A 171 -6.67 0.58 -5.60
N ALA A 172 -5.74 0.53 -6.56
CA ALA A 172 -4.97 -0.66 -6.88
C ALA A 172 -4.04 -1.09 -5.73
N VAL A 173 -3.47 -0.15 -4.98
CA VAL A 173 -2.55 -0.47 -3.87
C VAL A 173 -3.24 -1.19 -2.72
N LEU A 174 -4.54 -1.00 -2.50
CA LEU A 174 -5.29 -1.69 -1.44
C LEU A 174 -5.22 -3.21 -1.61
N GLN A 175 -5.14 -3.71 -2.84
CA GLN A 175 -5.00 -5.14 -3.15
C GLN A 175 -3.57 -5.67 -2.94
N ARG A 176 -2.62 -4.79 -2.62
CA ARG A 176 -1.23 -5.16 -2.36
C ARG A 176 -0.94 -5.41 -0.88
N PHE A 177 -1.88 -5.08 -0.01
CA PHE A 177 -1.79 -5.34 1.42
C PHE A 177 -2.73 -6.47 1.82
N THR A 178 -2.21 -7.38 2.62
CA THR A 178 -3.00 -8.42 3.30
C THR A 178 -2.84 -8.22 4.80
N VAL A 179 -3.96 -8.07 5.48
CA VAL A 179 -4.02 -7.99 6.94
C VAL A 179 -4.63 -9.29 7.44
N THR A 180 -4.01 -9.92 8.42
CA THR A 180 -4.45 -11.18 9.02
C THR A 180 -4.57 -10.99 10.51
N GLU A 181 -5.76 -11.26 11.03
CA GLU A 181 -6.12 -11.19 12.44
C GLU A 181 -6.77 -12.51 12.88
N SER A 182 -6.73 -12.80 14.18
CA SER A 182 -7.39 -13.98 14.75
C SER A 182 -7.98 -13.68 16.14
N PRO A 183 -9.33 -13.55 16.22
CA PRO A 183 -10.35 -13.69 15.16
C PRO A 183 -10.37 -12.53 14.17
N PRO A 184 -10.93 -12.69 12.95
CA PRO A 184 -11.03 -11.59 11.98
C PRO A 184 -11.85 -10.42 12.51
N VAL A 185 -11.33 -9.19 12.33
CA VAL A 185 -11.96 -7.94 12.77
C VAL A 185 -12.36 -7.10 11.57
N PRO A 186 -13.63 -6.70 11.41
CA PRO A 186 -14.03 -5.79 10.33
C PRO A 186 -13.30 -4.46 10.43
N GLY A 187 -12.57 -4.11 9.38
CA GLY A 187 -11.80 -2.88 9.30
C GLY A 187 -11.91 -2.22 7.93
N GLY A 188 -11.46 -1.01 7.81
CA GLY A 188 -11.49 -0.26 6.57
C GLY A 188 -10.24 0.55 6.33
N TRP A 189 -9.88 0.67 5.05
CA TRP A 189 -8.80 1.52 4.59
C TRP A 189 -9.27 2.95 4.35
N HIS A 190 -8.46 3.92 4.75
CA HIS A 190 -8.68 5.34 4.49
C HIS A 190 -7.35 6.02 4.13
N TRP A 191 -7.37 6.87 3.10
CA TRP A 191 -6.25 7.71 2.76
C TRP A 191 -6.24 8.95 3.65
N PHE A 192 -5.38 8.98 4.65
CA PHE A 192 -5.22 10.10 5.55
C PHE A 192 -4.71 11.34 4.79
N ASN A 193 -3.72 11.13 3.92
CA ASN A 193 -3.18 12.15 3.01
C ASN A 193 -2.64 11.50 1.72
N ASN A 194 -1.84 12.21 0.93
CA ASN A 194 -1.27 11.67 -0.31
C ASN A 194 -0.12 10.67 -0.11
N ARG A 195 0.37 10.50 1.11
CA ARG A 195 1.48 9.59 1.46
C ARG A 195 1.12 8.55 2.51
N GLU A 196 -0.03 8.69 3.15
CA GLU A 196 -0.43 7.83 4.25
C GLU A 196 -1.78 7.19 4.02
N LEU A 197 -1.79 5.87 4.19
CA LEU A 197 -2.97 5.03 4.10
C LEU A 197 -3.13 4.33 5.45
N HIS A 198 -4.27 4.55 6.10
CA HIS A 198 -4.58 3.98 7.41
C HIS A 198 -5.64 2.89 7.31
N LEU A 199 -5.52 1.87 8.16
CA LEU A 199 -6.59 0.91 8.41
C LEU A 199 -6.91 0.90 9.91
N ARG A 200 -8.19 1.04 10.23
CA ARG A 200 -8.68 0.78 11.57
C ARG A 200 -9.94 -0.09 11.55
N PRO A 201 -10.25 -0.80 12.63
CA PRO A 201 -11.56 -1.43 12.78
C PRO A 201 -12.66 -0.36 12.95
N GLN A 202 -13.92 -0.78 12.79
CA GLN A 202 -15.07 0.09 13.03
C GLN A 202 -15.16 0.54 14.49
N MET A 203 -14.85 -0.37 15.39
CA MET A 203 -14.70 -0.16 16.83
C MET A 203 -13.22 -0.35 17.19
N PHE A 204 -12.81 -0.06 18.41
CA PHE A 204 -11.46 -0.37 18.86
C PHE A 204 -11.12 -1.86 18.69
N TRP A 205 -9.82 -2.15 18.54
CA TRP A 205 -9.33 -3.53 18.44
C TRP A 205 -9.71 -4.35 19.67
N PRO A 206 -10.01 -5.64 19.53
CA PRO A 206 -10.12 -6.55 20.66
C PRO A 206 -8.79 -6.66 21.42
N VAL A 207 -8.88 -6.74 22.76
CA VAL A 207 -7.71 -6.98 23.63
C VAL A 207 -7.08 -8.33 23.31
N GLY A 208 -5.75 -8.35 23.23
CA GLY A 208 -4.97 -9.56 22.95
C GLY A 208 -4.90 -9.95 21.48
N GLU A 209 -5.52 -9.19 20.57
CA GLU A 209 -5.49 -9.45 19.14
C GLU A 209 -4.06 -9.42 18.61
N LYS A 210 -3.73 -10.38 17.72
CA LYS A 210 -2.45 -10.44 17.00
C LYS A 210 -2.68 -10.12 15.54
N VAL A 211 -2.05 -9.09 15.08
CA VAL A 211 -2.21 -8.57 13.72
C VAL A 211 -0.92 -8.78 12.94
N THR A 212 -1.05 -9.31 11.72
CA THR A 212 0.04 -9.39 10.73
C THR A 212 -0.37 -8.64 9.49
N VAL A 213 0.52 -7.75 9.03
CA VAL A 213 0.37 -7.02 7.77
C VAL A 213 1.47 -7.47 6.83
N THR A 214 1.10 -7.87 5.61
CA THR A 214 2.06 -8.17 4.54
C THR A 214 1.74 -7.35 3.32
N SER A 215 2.77 -6.97 2.57
CA SER A 215 2.60 -6.31 1.28
C SER A 215 3.53 -6.87 0.22
N ASP A 216 3.09 -6.77 -1.05
CA ASP A 216 3.93 -6.95 -2.24
C ASP A 216 3.63 -5.81 -3.22
N LEU A 217 4.53 -4.83 -3.25
CA LEU A 217 4.42 -3.67 -4.13
C LEU A 217 5.07 -3.89 -5.49
N ASN A 218 5.78 -5.00 -5.70
CA ASN A 218 6.46 -5.26 -6.97
C ASN A 218 5.49 -5.25 -8.15
N GLY A 219 5.81 -4.43 -9.16
CA GLY A 219 4.97 -4.27 -10.35
C GLY A 219 3.66 -3.52 -10.13
N TRP A 220 3.45 -2.87 -8.98
CA TRP A 220 2.33 -1.95 -8.81
C TRP A 220 2.61 -0.64 -9.53
N ASN A 221 1.71 -0.24 -10.44
CA ASN A 221 1.76 1.07 -11.08
C ASN A 221 1.23 2.14 -10.11
N ALA A 222 2.15 2.93 -9.56
CA ALA A 222 1.85 3.98 -8.58
C ALA A 222 1.41 5.31 -9.25
N GLY A 223 1.30 5.32 -10.59
CA GLY A 223 0.96 6.50 -11.38
C GLY A 223 2.17 7.41 -11.66
N ASN A 224 2.01 8.33 -12.60
CA ASN A 224 3.04 9.33 -12.95
C ASN A 224 4.40 8.73 -13.31
N GLY A 225 4.45 7.54 -13.91
CA GLY A 225 5.68 6.82 -14.24
C GLY A 225 6.40 6.18 -13.05
N MET A 226 5.81 6.24 -11.84
CA MET A 226 6.33 5.59 -10.64
C MET A 226 5.84 4.15 -10.54
N TRP A 227 6.67 3.27 -9.97
CA TRP A 227 6.34 1.86 -9.79
C TRP A 227 6.74 1.37 -8.40
N GLY A 228 5.90 0.51 -7.83
CA GLY A 228 6.13 -0.10 -6.54
C GLY A 228 7.26 -1.14 -6.56
N GLU A 229 8.00 -1.21 -5.46
CA GLU A 229 9.06 -2.17 -5.22
C GLU A 229 9.06 -2.66 -3.77
N GLY A 230 9.41 -3.93 -3.60
CA GLY A 230 9.62 -4.55 -2.30
C GLY A 230 8.39 -5.21 -1.72
N THR A 231 8.68 -6.02 -0.70
CA THR A 231 7.70 -6.70 0.15
C THR A 231 7.93 -6.26 1.58
N THR A 232 6.85 -6.14 2.36
CA THR A 232 6.93 -5.80 3.79
C THR A 232 6.13 -6.81 4.58
N ARG A 233 6.61 -7.11 5.80
CA ARG A 233 5.89 -7.87 6.81
C ARG A 233 6.05 -7.17 8.14
N ALA A 234 4.95 -6.79 8.77
CA ALA A 234 4.90 -6.24 10.12
C ALA A 234 3.96 -7.09 10.99
N GLN A 235 4.25 -7.16 12.29
CA GLN A 235 3.43 -7.89 13.27
C GLN A 235 3.36 -7.11 14.57
N PHE A 236 2.18 -7.04 15.17
CA PHE A 236 1.99 -6.40 16.46
C PHE A 236 0.89 -7.08 17.27
N THR A 237 0.81 -6.73 18.55
CA THR A 237 -0.22 -7.25 19.47
C THR A 237 -0.98 -6.09 20.09
N ILE A 238 -2.29 -6.25 20.23
CA ILE A 238 -3.13 -5.31 20.98
C ILE A 238 -3.02 -5.63 22.46
N GLY A 239 -2.64 -4.65 23.25
CA GLY A 239 -2.58 -4.75 24.70
C GLY A 239 -3.93 -4.62 25.40
N ASN A 240 -3.91 -4.36 26.69
CA ASN A 240 -5.10 -4.02 27.47
C ASN A 240 -5.78 -2.75 26.92
N ALA A 241 -7.08 -2.66 27.10
CA ALA A 241 -7.85 -1.46 26.77
C ALA A 241 -7.63 -0.37 27.83
N HIS A 242 -6.58 0.43 27.66
CA HIS A 242 -6.33 1.62 28.46
C HIS A 242 -7.11 2.80 27.89
N VAL A 243 -8.02 3.35 28.67
CA VAL A 243 -8.84 4.49 28.26
C VAL A 243 -8.83 5.53 29.37
N ALA A 244 -8.36 6.72 29.04
CA ALA A 244 -8.45 7.91 29.90
C ALA A 244 -9.55 8.84 29.34
N VAL A 245 -10.51 9.21 30.18
CA VAL A 245 -11.56 10.19 29.84
C VAL A 245 -11.29 11.48 30.61
N ALA A 246 -10.79 12.50 29.89
CA ALA A 246 -10.50 13.82 30.44
C ALA A 246 -11.69 14.76 30.19
N ASN A 247 -12.40 15.12 31.26
CA ASN A 247 -13.55 16.01 31.19
C ASN A 247 -13.15 17.44 31.60
N LEU A 248 -13.05 18.32 30.63
CA LEU A 248 -12.64 19.72 30.78
C LEU A 248 -13.62 20.55 31.63
N ALA A 249 -14.89 20.16 31.70
CA ALA A 249 -15.89 20.85 32.53
C ALA A 249 -15.80 20.47 33.99
N THR A 250 -15.38 19.24 34.30
CA THR A 250 -15.22 18.76 35.68
C THR A 250 -13.78 18.77 36.16
N HIS A 251 -12.80 18.96 35.25
CA HIS A 251 -11.38 18.96 35.53
C HIS A 251 -10.87 17.63 36.15
N GLN A 252 -11.54 16.52 35.78
CA GLN A 252 -11.21 15.18 36.22
C GLN A 252 -10.93 14.26 35.05
N MET A 253 -9.85 13.48 35.14
CA MET A 253 -9.48 12.47 34.15
C MET A 253 -9.63 11.07 34.81
N ALA A 254 -10.64 10.33 34.35
CA ALA A 254 -10.87 8.95 34.79
C ALA A 254 -10.09 7.99 33.90
N VAL A 255 -9.27 7.14 34.50
CA VAL A 255 -8.41 6.18 33.80
C VAL A 255 -8.88 4.76 34.07
N THR A 256 -9.10 3.99 33.02
CA THR A 256 -9.57 2.61 33.11
C THR A 256 -8.61 1.63 32.42
N ASP A 257 -8.54 0.42 32.97
CA ASP A 257 -7.87 -0.75 32.36
C ASP A 257 -8.93 -1.85 32.12
N ASN A 258 -9.17 -2.22 30.88
CA ASN A 258 -10.19 -3.19 30.47
C ASN A 258 -11.57 -2.86 31.06
N GLY A 259 -11.93 -1.58 31.08
CA GLY A 259 -13.20 -1.07 31.61
C GLY A 259 -13.28 -0.95 33.13
N ARG A 260 -12.23 -1.35 33.87
CA ARG A 260 -12.17 -1.15 35.31
C ARG A 260 -11.49 0.19 35.62
N LEU A 261 -12.15 1.06 36.38
CA LEU A 261 -11.55 2.29 36.89
C LEU A 261 -10.35 1.98 37.79
N ILE A 262 -9.18 2.54 37.48
CA ILE A 262 -7.94 2.35 38.23
C ILE A 262 -7.45 3.64 38.89
N ALA A 263 -7.77 4.79 38.31
CA ALA A 263 -7.40 6.09 38.87
C ALA A 263 -8.36 7.19 38.40
N THR A 264 -8.42 8.28 39.18
CA THR A 264 -9.01 9.54 38.75
C THR A 264 -8.03 10.65 39.11
N TYR A 265 -7.57 11.40 38.11
CA TYR A 265 -6.60 12.45 38.30
C TYR A 265 -7.25 13.82 38.16
N PRO A 266 -7.08 14.74 39.12
CA PRO A 266 -7.41 16.14 38.90
C PRO A 266 -6.46 16.72 37.89
N PHE A 267 -6.97 17.46 36.91
CA PHE A 267 -6.16 18.07 35.86
C PHE A 267 -6.56 19.51 35.56
N SER A 268 -5.70 20.22 34.81
CA SER A 268 -6.01 21.52 34.24
C SER A 268 -5.79 21.43 32.72
N GLY A 269 -6.83 21.68 31.94
CA GLY A 269 -6.76 21.74 30.46
C GLY A 269 -6.43 23.14 29.95
N GLY A 270 -6.60 23.31 28.63
CA GLY A 270 -6.39 24.58 27.95
C GLY A 270 -7.39 25.65 28.35
N ARG A 271 -6.88 26.87 28.62
CA ARG A 271 -7.72 28.04 28.89
C ARG A 271 -8.52 28.49 27.68
N ASP A 272 -9.49 29.37 27.85
CA ASP A 272 -10.43 29.81 26.82
C ASP A 272 -9.76 30.27 25.51
N MET A 273 -8.58 30.91 25.60
CA MET A 273 -7.82 31.38 24.42
C MET A 273 -7.13 30.23 23.67
N TYR A 274 -6.78 29.14 24.36
CA TYR A 274 -6.06 27.98 23.85
C TYR A 274 -6.73 26.70 24.37
N PRO A 275 -8.00 26.44 24.02
CA PRO A 275 -8.71 25.30 24.60
C PRO A 275 -8.15 23.96 24.09
N THR A 276 -8.10 22.96 24.97
CA THR A 276 -7.78 21.59 24.62
C THR A 276 -8.79 21.07 23.60
N MET A 277 -8.31 20.37 22.58
CA MET A 277 -9.14 19.77 21.54
C MET A 277 -9.98 18.64 22.09
N ASN A 278 -11.30 18.65 21.87
CA ASN A 278 -12.17 17.52 22.15
C ASN A 278 -11.93 16.39 21.16
N GLY A 279 -12.35 15.19 21.52
CA GLY A 279 -12.36 14.03 20.66
C GLY A 279 -11.66 12.83 21.24
N VAL A 280 -11.66 11.76 20.46
CA VAL A 280 -10.94 10.53 20.79
C VAL A 280 -9.52 10.66 20.28
N HIS A 281 -8.60 10.98 21.17
CA HIS A 281 -7.16 11.01 20.89
C HIS A 281 -6.55 9.63 21.10
N ILE A 282 -5.46 9.36 20.39
CA ILE A 282 -4.59 8.22 20.64
C ILE A 282 -3.23 8.71 21.13
N VAL A 283 -2.61 7.93 21.99
CA VAL A 283 -1.21 8.18 22.35
C VAL A 283 -0.33 7.92 21.15
N LEU A 284 0.35 8.96 20.66
CA LEU A 284 1.26 8.91 19.51
C LEU A 284 2.64 8.39 19.90
N ASP A 285 3.19 8.95 20.98
CA ASP A 285 4.46 8.56 21.59
C ASP A 285 4.53 9.00 23.06
N ARG A 286 5.67 8.73 23.71
CA ARG A 286 5.92 9.12 25.09
C ARG A 286 7.39 9.48 25.25
N GLU A 287 7.64 10.63 25.84
CA GLU A 287 8.97 11.11 26.15
C GLU A 287 9.12 11.45 27.62
N SER A 288 10.23 11.05 28.24
CA SER A 288 10.47 11.35 29.65
C SER A 288 10.69 12.84 29.91
N VAL A 289 11.18 13.57 28.91
CA VAL A 289 11.45 15.00 28.92
C VAL A 289 11.24 15.57 27.53
N VAL A 290 10.49 16.65 27.41
CA VAL A 290 10.29 17.42 26.18
C VAL A 290 10.67 18.87 26.44
N HIS A 291 11.37 19.48 25.52
CA HIS A 291 11.62 20.93 25.52
C HIS A 291 10.48 21.61 24.77
N MET A 292 9.55 22.19 25.50
CA MET A 292 8.39 22.88 24.94
C MET A 292 8.69 24.37 24.76
N VAL A 293 8.62 24.84 23.53
CA VAL A 293 8.88 26.24 23.17
C VAL A 293 7.67 26.82 22.46
N SER A 294 7.06 27.86 23.00
CA SER A 294 5.82 28.45 22.48
C SER A 294 5.90 28.93 21.03
N SER A 295 7.12 29.27 20.55
CA SER A 295 7.34 29.69 19.16
C SER A 295 7.05 28.60 18.13
N THR A 296 7.07 27.32 18.50
CA THR A 296 6.66 26.21 17.63
C THR A 296 5.16 26.27 17.27
N ASN A 297 4.38 26.89 18.15
CA ASN A 297 2.94 27.10 17.99
C ASN A 297 2.62 28.57 17.58
N GLY A 298 3.61 29.34 17.10
CA GLY A 298 3.44 30.70 16.62
C GLY A 298 3.27 31.76 17.73
N ILE A 299 3.50 31.41 19.01
CA ILE A 299 3.43 32.32 20.14
C ILE A 299 4.87 32.78 20.43
N PRO A 300 5.19 34.10 20.33
CA PRO A 300 6.54 34.55 20.64
C PRO A 300 6.92 34.26 22.09
N VAL A 301 8.10 33.68 22.30
CA VAL A 301 8.59 33.31 23.66
C VAL A 301 8.55 34.46 24.65
N ASN A 302 8.89 35.69 24.17
CA ASN A 302 8.92 36.89 24.98
C ASN A 302 7.56 37.61 25.14
N SER A 303 6.45 36.96 24.67
CA SER A 303 5.09 37.52 24.88
C SER A 303 4.53 37.09 26.23
N PRO A 304 3.45 37.74 26.74
CA PRO A 304 2.81 37.34 27.98
C PRO A 304 2.33 35.86 28.01
N ASP A 305 2.08 35.28 26.82
CA ASP A 305 1.67 33.89 26.64
C ASP A 305 2.83 32.98 26.20
N GLY A 306 4.07 33.54 26.13
CA GLY A 306 5.25 32.77 25.73
C GLY A 306 5.75 31.85 26.84
N TYR A 307 6.35 30.73 26.43
CA TYR A 307 7.01 29.78 27.32
C TYR A 307 8.21 29.14 26.62
N ASP A 308 9.19 28.72 27.41
CA ASP A 308 10.39 27.99 27.02
C ASP A 308 10.79 27.11 28.22
N GLU A 309 10.28 25.87 28.25
CA GLU A 309 10.27 25.03 29.46
C GLU A 309 10.65 23.58 29.16
N LEU A 310 11.38 22.94 30.10
CA LEU A 310 11.53 21.49 30.11
C LEU A 310 10.34 20.89 30.87
N VAL A 311 9.61 20.03 30.19
CA VAL A 311 8.42 19.35 30.70
C VAL A 311 8.73 17.86 30.83
N TYR A 312 8.11 17.19 31.79
CA TYR A 312 8.44 15.82 32.14
C TYR A 312 7.22 14.91 32.05
N TYR A 313 7.50 13.63 31.75
CA TYR A 313 6.47 12.57 31.65
C TYR A 313 5.41 12.87 30.61
N ASP A 314 5.88 13.20 29.43
CA ASP A 314 5.07 13.67 28.32
C ASP A 314 4.44 12.49 27.57
N VAL A 315 3.13 12.52 27.46
CA VAL A 315 2.32 11.60 26.65
C VAL A 315 1.71 12.41 25.51
N HIS A 316 2.22 12.26 24.32
CA HIS A 316 1.84 13.00 23.13
C HIS A 316 0.52 12.49 22.56
N ILE A 317 -0.45 13.37 22.28
CA ILE A 317 -1.81 12.98 21.86
C ILE A 317 -2.32 13.67 20.60
N THR A 318 -1.61 14.69 20.07
CA THR A 318 -1.97 15.37 18.80
C THR A 318 -0.74 15.84 18.07
N ASP A 319 -0.73 15.79 16.73
CA ASP A 319 0.31 16.42 15.91
C ASP A 319 0.42 17.93 16.12
N SER A 320 -0.67 18.56 16.53
CA SER A 320 -0.71 19.98 16.87
C SER A 320 -0.01 20.33 18.19
N GLY A 321 0.53 19.33 18.90
CA GLY A 321 1.39 19.52 20.06
C GLY A 321 0.65 19.57 21.40
N GLU A 322 -0.46 18.87 21.55
CA GLU A 322 -1.09 18.65 22.86
C GLU A 322 -0.55 17.37 23.52
N TYR A 323 -0.25 17.48 24.82
CA TYR A 323 0.32 16.43 25.64
C TYR A 323 -0.46 16.27 26.95
N VAL A 324 -0.37 15.09 27.56
CA VAL A 324 -0.64 14.89 28.98
C VAL A 324 0.70 14.85 29.68
N HIS A 325 0.97 15.77 30.64
CA HIS A 325 2.31 15.93 31.19
C HIS A 325 2.34 16.47 32.62
N ALA A 326 3.49 16.43 33.27
CA ALA A 326 3.70 17.04 34.59
C ALA A 326 3.76 18.57 34.48
N ALA A 327 2.93 19.25 35.27
CA ALA A 327 2.87 20.70 35.34
C ALA A 327 2.81 21.17 36.82
N PRO A 328 3.95 21.16 37.55
CA PRO A 328 4.01 21.54 38.95
C PRO A 328 3.55 22.98 39.22
N TRP A 329 3.69 23.88 38.20
CA TRP A 329 3.26 25.28 38.28
C TRP A 329 1.76 25.49 38.27
N SER A 330 0.97 24.50 37.90
CA SER A 330 -0.50 24.58 37.80
C SER A 330 -1.27 23.70 38.78
N VAL A 331 -0.58 23.12 39.79
CA VAL A 331 -1.20 22.17 40.74
C VAL A 331 -2.40 22.79 41.46
N ASP A 332 -2.36 24.07 41.84
CA ASP A 332 -3.48 24.75 42.48
C ASP A 332 -4.71 24.92 41.57
N SER A 333 -4.53 24.85 40.23
CA SER A 333 -5.61 24.93 39.25
C SER A 333 -6.17 23.57 38.87
N GLN A 334 -5.39 22.49 39.08
CA GLN A 334 -5.80 21.13 38.73
C GLN A 334 -7.02 20.70 39.55
N GLY A 335 -8.03 20.15 38.87
CA GLY A 335 -9.33 19.82 39.46
C GLY A 335 -10.26 21.01 39.63
N ARG A 336 -9.91 22.23 39.16
CA ARG A 336 -10.68 23.46 39.44
C ARG A 336 -10.86 24.36 38.22
N SER A 337 -9.81 24.52 37.39
CA SER A 337 -9.83 25.46 36.28
C SER A 337 -8.84 25.07 35.15
N ASN A 338 -9.11 25.49 33.94
CA ASN A 338 -8.28 25.28 32.77
C ASN A 338 -7.36 26.47 32.55
N VAL A 339 -6.03 26.29 32.63
CA VAL A 339 -5.05 27.38 32.58
C VAL A 339 -3.89 27.13 31.59
N SER A 340 -3.83 25.95 30.92
CA SER A 340 -2.78 25.59 29.99
C SER A 340 -2.94 26.27 28.60
N HIS A 341 -2.03 25.96 27.67
CA HIS A 341 -2.10 26.36 26.26
C HIS A 341 -2.70 25.27 25.35
N GLY A 342 -3.37 24.27 25.92
CA GLY A 342 -3.98 23.14 25.21
C GLY A 342 -3.68 21.79 25.88
N CYS A 343 -2.50 21.64 26.45
CA CYS A 343 -2.10 20.40 27.13
C CYS A 343 -2.98 20.06 28.35
N ILE A 344 -2.98 18.80 28.72
CA ILE A 344 -3.59 18.27 29.94
C ILE A 344 -2.52 18.22 31.04
N ASN A 345 -2.56 19.21 31.93
CA ASN A 345 -1.62 19.39 33.02
C ASN A 345 -1.97 18.52 34.24
N LEU A 346 -1.08 17.65 34.64
CA LEU A 346 -1.20 16.81 35.83
C LEU A 346 -0.19 17.20 36.91
N SER A 347 -0.41 16.77 38.15
CA SER A 347 0.62 16.81 39.17
C SER A 347 1.82 15.93 38.78
N PRO A 348 3.04 16.22 39.23
CA PRO A 348 4.20 15.38 38.87
C PRO A 348 4.01 13.90 39.22
N GLY A 349 3.35 13.58 40.30
CA GLY A 349 3.06 12.19 40.72
C GLY A 349 2.05 11.51 39.82
N ASP A 350 0.96 12.21 39.47
CA ASP A 350 -0.09 11.69 38.59
C ASP A 350 0.43 11.55 37.14
N ALA A 351 1.24 12.52 36.68
CA ALA A 351 1.86 12.45 35.35
C ALA A 351 2.82 11.26 35.23
N LEU A 352 3.68 11.02 36.22
CA LEU A 352 4.54 9.84 36.29
C LEU A 352 3.74 8.53 36.23
N ALA A 353 2.65 8.45 37.03
CA ALA A 353 1.79 7.28 37.05
C ALA A 353 1.10 7.06 35.69
N PHE A 354 0.54 8.12 35.09
CA PHE A 354 -0.10 8.06 33.77
C PHE A 354 0.90 7.72 32.67
N PHE A 355 2.09 8.31 32.67
CA PHE A 355 3.18 8.01 31.74
C PHE A 355 3.60 6.54 31.80
N GLY A 356 3.77 6.00 33.03
CA GLY A 356 4.13 4.58 33.22
C GLY A 356 3.04 3.61 32.76
N PHE A 357 1.79 4.03 32.83
CA PHE A 357 0.63 3.25 32.44
C PHE A 357 0.40 3.28 30.93
N SER A 358 0.57 4.44 30.28
CA SER A 358 0.23 4.68 28.88
C SER A 358 1.15 3.95 27.90
N ARG A 359 0.65 3.62 26.72
CA ARG A 359 1.39 3.10 25.56
C ARG A 359 0.84 3.70 24.28
N VAL A 360 1.63 3.65 23.21
CA VAL A 360 1.22 4.07 21.87
C VAL A 360 -0.08 3.35 21.46
N GLY A 361 -1.06 4.11 20.99
CA GLY A 361 -2.37 3.62 20.60
C GLY A 361 -3.39 3.48 21.72
N ASP A 362 -3.04 3.85 22.98
CA ASP A 362 -4.02 3.97 24.08
C ASP A 362 -4.93 5.19 23.84
N VAL A 363 -6.10 5.18 24.43
CA VAL A 363 -7.13 6.21 24.23
C VAL A 363 -7.04 7.30 25.30
N VAL A 364 -7.02 8.56 24.85
CA VAL A 364 -7.29 9.74 25.67
C VAL A 364 -8.50 10.45 25.08
N TRP A 365 -9.65 10.27 25.70
CA TRP A 365 -10.91 10.86 25.23
C TRP A 365 -11.17 12.16 25.96
N VAL A 366 -11.03 13.28 25.24
CA VAL A 366 -11.27 14.62 25.78
C VAL A 366 -12.70 15.06 25.49
N VAL A 367 -13.42 15.51 26.53
CA VAL A 367 -14.81 15.94 26.44
C VAL A 367 -15.05 17.23 27.26
N GLY A 368 -16.14 17.90 26.96
CA GLY A 368 -16.61 19.03 27.78
C GLY A 368 -15.92 20.35 27.53
N GLY A 369 -15.09 20.47 26.48
CA GLY A 369 -14.47 21.71 26.02
C GLY A 369 -15.13 22.31 24.79
N PRO A 370 -14.76 23.55 24.38
CA PRO A 370 -15.37 24.24 23.25
C PRO A 370 -14.72 23.91 21.90
N ARG A 371 -13.43 23.42 21.84
CA ARG A 371 -12.67 23.24 20.59
C ARG A 371 -13.00 21.86 20.00
N PRO A 372 -13.55 21.82 18.75
CA PRO A 372 -13.82 20.57 18.05
C PRO A 372 -12.51 19.90 17.55
N PRO A 373 -12.55 18.61 17.17
CA PRO A 373 -11.44 17.93 16.52
C PRO A 373 -11.00 18.63 15.22
N GLU A 374 -9.70 18.74 15.02
CA GLU A 374 -9.12 19.35 13.81
C GLU A 374 -8.82 18.29 12.74
N ARG A 375 -9.17 18.64 11.49
CA ARG A 375 -8.90 17.75 10.35
C ARG A 375 -7.40 17.67 10.08
N GLY A 376 -6.91 16.45 9.82
CA GLY A 376 -5.52 16.21 9.45
C GLY A 376 -4.59 15.99 10.64
N ASP A 377 -5.09 15.98 11.87
CA ASP A 377 -4.32 15.63 13.07
C ASP A 377 -4.33 14.10 13.28
N HIS A 378 -3.14 13.47 13.29
CA HIS A 378 -2.99 12.02 13.43
C HIS A 378 -3.46 11.50 14.79
N GLY A 379 -3.39 12.32 15.82
CA GLY A 379 -3.83 11.92 17.16
C GLY A 379 -5.32 11.74 17.29
N VAL A 380 -6.13 12.35 16.41
CA VAL A 380 -7.58 12.49 16.60
C VAL A 380 -8.39 11.97 15.42
N MET A 381 -8.02 12.34 14.18
CA MET A 381 -8.88 12.18 13.01
C MET A 381 -9.20 10.75 12.64
N ASP A 382 -8.36 9.80 13.00
CA ASP A 382 -8.65 8.38 12.72
C ASP A 382 -9.96 7.93 13.40
N TRP A 383 -10.30 8.46 14.58
CA TRP A 383 -11.48 8.09 15.33
C TRP A 383 -12.64 9.10 15.25
N GLU A 384 -12.35 10.35 14.90
CA GLU A 384 -13.36 11.40 14.69
C GLU A 384 -13.96 11.39 13.27
N THR A 385 -13.27 10.79 12.29
CA THR A 385 -13.86 10.53 10.98
C THR A 385 -14.95 9.48 11.09
N LYS A 386 -16.18 9.81 10.72
CA LYS A 386 -17.32 8.89 10.75
C LYS A 386 -17.05 7.66 9.92
N TRP A 387 -17.51 6.49 10.37
CA TRP A 387 -17.25 5.22 9.69
C TRP A 387 -17.64 5.22 8.22
N ASN A 388 -18.79 5.78 7.87
CA ASN A 388 -19.25 5.85 6.47
C ASN A 388 -18.36 6.75 5.58
N ASP A 389 -17.68 7.74 6.19
CA ASP A 389 -16.74 8.62 5.49
C ASP A 389 -15.34 8.00 5.47
N TRP A 390 -15.04 7.11 6.43
CA TRP A 390 -13.79 6.38 6.54
C TRP A 390 -13.61 5.35 5.43
N THR A 391 -14.67 4.58 5.11
CA THR A 391 -14.60 3.45 4.20
C THR A 391 -15.50 3.59 2.98
N PRO A 392 -15.19 4.46 2.02
CA PRO A 392 -16.06 4.62 0.85
C PRO A 392 -16.04 3.43 -0.12
N ALA A 393 -15.01 2.55 -0.13
CA ALA A 393 -14.88 1.60 -1.21
C ALA A 393 -14.36 0.19 -0.87
N VAL A 394 -13.53 -0.01 0.14
CA VAL A 394 -12.94 -1.33 0.43
C VAL A 394 -12.92 -1.58 1.92
N VAL A 395 -13.74 -2.50 2.37
CA VAL A 395 -13.76 -2.99 3.74
C VAL A 395 -12.95 -4.28 3.81
N HIS A 396 -11.96 -4.29 4.68
CA HIS A 396 -11.17 -5.49 4.96
C HIS A 396 -12.00 -6.45 5.83
N ASN A 397 -11.96 -7.75 5.53
CA ASN A 397 -12.65 -8.82 6.29
C ASN A 397 -14.14 -8.56 6.58
N MET A 398 -14.94 -8.18 5.54
CA MET A 398 -16.39 -8.13 5.69
C MET A 398 -16.99 -9.53 5.83
N PHE A 399 -16.89 -10.11 7.02
CA PHE A 399 -17.93 -11.03 7.50
C PHE A 399 -19.05 -10.21 8.15
N PRO A 400 -20.32 -10.61 8.03
CA PRO A 400 -21.36 -9.92 8.76
C PRO A 400 -20.97 -9.87 10.25
N PRO A 401 -21.08 -8.72 10.92
CA PRO A 401 -20.72 -8.62 12.33
C PRO A 401 -21.47 -9.73 13.07
N PRO A 402 -20.81 -10.43 14.03
CA PRO A 402 -21.52 -11.38 14.87
C PRO A 402 -22.72 -10.64 15.45
N ALA A 403 -23.92 -11.21 15.28
CA ALA A 403 -25.15 -10.61 15.74
C ALA A 403 -24.96 -10.18 17.20
N VAL A 404 -24.91 -8.88 17.44
CA VAL A 404 -24.85 -8.32 18.79
C VAL A 404 -26.10 -8.81 19.46
N LYS A 405 -25.96 -9.80 20.35
CA LYS A 405 -27.04 -10.19 21.26
C LYS A 405 -27.28 -8.98 22.15
N THR A 406 -28.16 -8.08 21.71
CA THR A 406 -28.72 -7.04 22.56
C THR A 406 -29.44 -7.80 23.66
N ARG A 407 -28.81 -7.82 24.84
CA ARG A 407 -29.46 -8.27 26.05
C ARG A 407 -30.63 -7.32 26.26
N ALA A 408 -31.85 -7.83 26.05
CA ALA A 408 -33.06 -7.09 26.30
C ALA A 408 -32.98 -6.49 27.71
N PRO A 409 -33.35 -5.21 27.93
CA PRO A 409 -33.37 -4.62 29.26
C PRO A 409 -34.25 -5.48 30.12
N ALA A 410 -33.73 -5.92 31.28
CA ALA A 410 -34.49 -6.68 32.26
C ALA A 410 -35.73 -5.85 32.62
N SER A 411 -36.92 -6.41 32.35
CA SER A 411 -38.18 -5.83 32.73
C SER A 411 -38.20 -5.67 34.27
N ARG A 412 -38.11 -4.41 34.73
CA ARG A 412 -38.35 -4.10 36.12
C ARG A 412 -39.84 -4.31 36.40
N THR A 413 -40.19 -5.41 37.00
CA THR A 413 -41.51 -5.59 37.61
C THR A 413 -41.64 -4.60 38.78
N PRO A 414 -42.68 -3.75 38.84
CA PRO A 414 -42.86 -2.86 39.96
C PRO A 414 -43.24 -3.68 41.21
N PRO A 415 -42.81 -3.24 42.45
CA PRO A 415 -43.15 -3.95 43.67
C PRO A 415 -44.66 -3.87 43.88
N ARG A 416 -45.28 -5.02 44.16
CA ARG A 416 -46.66 -5.10 44.63
C ARG A 416 -46.74 -4.50 46.04
N HIS A 417 -47.48 -3.42 46.19
CA HIS A 417 -47.92 -2.97 47.51
C HIS A 417 -48.84 -4.01 48.11
N ALA A 418 -48.41 -4.59 49.23
CA ALA A 418 -49.28 -5.38 50.10
C ALA A 418 -50.11 -4.40 50.94
N ARG A 419 -51.40 -4.70 51.00
CA ARG A 419 -52.35 -4.08 51.97
C ARG A 419 -52.19 -4.72 53.35
#